data_b47ef0b3d1befd98a09e8cf068687c63
#
_entry.id   b47ef0b3d1befd98a09e8cf068687c63
#
_cell.length_a   1.000
_cell.length_b   1.000
_cell.length_c   1.000
_cell.angle_alpha   90.00
_cell.angle_beta   90.00
_cell.angle_gamma   90.00
#
_symmetry.space_group_name_H-M   'P 1'
#
loop_
_entity.id
_entity.type
_entity.pdbx_description
1 polymer ?
#
loop_
_entity_poly.entity_id
_entity_poly.type
_entity_poly.pdbx_seq_one_letter_code
_entity_poly.pdbx_strand_id
1 'polypeptide(L)'
;XKQVNDANNSYDVRKDIEQTQTGLTWLKPLNDKNELYAMAYFGHREVTQYQSIPRSAQNNPRHAGGVIDFERNYYGADLRWTGKELLPNITVSAGLALDAMDEDRQGYENFTLINNQPSYGVKGTLRRDEDNTLWNIDPYLQASWQFLPTWRIDTGVRYSNVHYKSDDNYITASNPDDSGKTDYSKVLPSAALSWQIMPELLAYVSYAKGFETPTFTEMAYNTDASISGFNFDLKPSNSDTYEAGLKSQNLLGDFTLAVFQTKTKDDIVSAGSVDGRSTFRNADQTLREGVEFSWNKQLWRDLIATASYAYLDAKFDSNTAAIYDKNGKVVAKAIDKDAYIPGIAKNQAYLALSWKPQTGFYGGVDAQYNDKIYVDDQNTDAAPSYTVVAAYAGYAWQLQDWKVNIFSRVDNLLDKDYVGSVIVNDGNSRFFEPADGRNWSAGLRVSKQF
;
A
#
# COMPACT_ATOMS: atom_id res chain seq x y z
N UNK A 1 6.27 15.34 -24.25
CA UNK A 1 6.61 15.32 -23.93
C UNK A 1 6.97 15.99 -23.31
N LYS A 2 6.78 15.75 -22.41
CA LYS A 2 7.28 16.59 -21.33
C LYS A 2 8.74 16.25 -21.09
N GLN A 3 9.50 17.26 -20.93
CA GLN A 3 10.94 17.10 -20.80
C GLN A 3 11.29 16.48 -19.45
N VAL A 4 12.15 15.47 -19.44
CA VAL A 4 12.64 14.88 -18.21
C VAL A 4 13.68 15.83 -17.60
N ASN A 5 13.54 16.11 -16.31
CA ASN A 5 14.44 16.98 -15.58
C ASN A 5 15.31 16.16 -14.65
N ASP A 6 16.60 16.17 -14.87
CA ASP A 6 17.57 15.42 -14.07
C ASP A 6 18.27 16.33 -13.05
N ALA A 7 17.52 17.22 -12.46
CA ALA A 7 18.04 18.16 -11.46
C ALA A 7 18.49 17.51 -10.17
N ASN A 8 18.15 16.24 -9.95
CA ASN A 8 18.45 15.56 -8.70
C ASN A 8 19.90 15.17 -8.53
N ASN A 9 20.70 15.21 -9.60
CA ASN A 9 22.09 14.77 -9.54
C ASN A 9 22.91 15.62 -8.55
N SER A 10 22.63 16.92 -8.46
CA SER A 10 23.37 17.80 -7.55
C SER A 10 23.12 17.49 -6.09
N TYR A 11 22.00 16.83 -5.77
CA TYR A 11 21.64 16.46 -4.40
C TYR A 11 22.12 15.07 -4.01
N ASP A 12 22.61 14.29 -4.95
CA ASP A 12 23.00 12.89 -4.74
C ASP A 12 21.86 12.13 -4.06
N VAL A 13 20.67 12.21 -4.67
CA VAL A 13 19.45 11.60 -4.14
C VAL A 13 19.62 10.09 -4.08
N ARG A 14 19.36 9.48 -2.92
CA ARG A 14 19.47 8.05 -2.74
C ARG A 14 18.75 7.62 -1.48
N LYS A 15 18.50 6.33 -1.39
CA LYS A 15 17.86 5.74 -0.21
C LYS A 15 18.56 4.42 0.09
N ASP A 16 19.09 4.30 1.29
CA ASP A 16 19.74 3.09 1.79
C ASP A 16 18.80 2.42 2.79
N ILE A 17 18.53 1.13 2.58
CA ILE A 17 17.61 0.37 3.42
C ILE A 17 18.29 -0.94 3.82
N GLU A 18 18.24 -1.23 5.13
CA GLU A 18 18.57 -2.56 5.66
C GLU A 18 17.37 -3.07 6.44
N GLN A 19 17.00 -4.31 6.22
CA GLN A 19 15.85 -4.88 6.92
C GLN A 19 16.08 -6.36 7.18
N THR A 20 15.77 -6.77 8.40
CA THR A 20 15.82 -8.17 8.85
C THR A 20 14.51 -8.50 9.55
N GLN A 21 13.96 -9.66 9.28
CA GLN A 21 12.71 -10.07 9.91
C GLN A 21 12.73 -11.56 10.17
N THR A 22 12.25 -11.95 11.34
CA THR A 22 12.16 -13.35 11.78
C THR A 22 10.76 -13.59 12.31
N GLY A 23 10.20 -14.74 12.00
CA GLY A 23 8.89 -15.13 12.49
C GLY A 23 8.86 -16.58 12.90
N LEU A 24 7.95 -16.90 13.81
CA LEU A 24 7.74 -18.25 14.31
C LEU A 24 6.24 -18.49 14.38
N THR A 25 5.82 -19.64 13.87
CA THR A 25 4.42 -20.05 13.88
C THR A 25 4.32 -21.40 14.60
N TRP A 26 3.29 -21.51 15.44
CA TRP A 26 3.03 -22.71 16.22
C TRP A 26 1.55 -23.05 16.11
N LEU A 27 1.27 -24.32 15.82
CA LEU A 27 -0.08 -24.82 15.67
C LEU A 27 -0.22 -26.07 16.54
N LYS A 28 -1.21 -26.09 17.44
CA LYS A 28 -1.39 -27.18 18.38
C LYS A 28 -2.84 -27.63 18.40
N PRO A 29 -3.16 -28.77 17.79
CA PRO A 29 -4.47 -29.39 18.01
C PRO A 29 -4.54 -29.90 19.46
N LEU A 30 -5.51 -29.41 20.22
CA LEU A 30 -5.73 -29.89 21.60
C LEU A 30 -6.51 -31.19 21.59
N ASN A 31 -7.49 -31.28 20.69
CA ASN A 31 -8.29 -32.47 20.46
C ASN A 31 -8.93 -32.32 19.07
N ASP A 32 -9.92 -33.16 18.74
CA ASP A 32 -10.52 -33.13 17.42
C ASP A 32 -11.28 -31.84 17.13
N LYS A 33 -11.69 -31.13 18.17
CA LYS A 33 -12.53 -29.93 18.01
C LYS A 33 -11.86 -28.64 18.38
N ASN A 34 -10.74 -28.66 19.07
CA ASN A 34 -10.08 -27.46 19.57
C ASN A 34 -8.65 -27.37 19.11
N GLU A 35 -8.26 -26.20 18.69
CA GLU A 35 -6.95 -25.93 18.11
C GLU A 35 -6.45 -24.59 18.58
N LEU A 36 -5.17 -24.52 18.93
CA LEU A 36 -4.50 -23.27 19.26
C LEU A 36 -3.52 -22.90 18.18
N TYR A 37 -3.45 -21.63 17.88
CA TYR A 37 -2.49 -21.07 16.92
C TYR A 37 -1.79 -19.90 17.58
N ALA A 38 -0.48 -19.84 17.42
CA ALA A 38 0.32 -18.71 17.88
C ALA A 38 1.34 -18.37 16.82
N MET A 39 1.52 -17.08 16.60
CA MET A 39 2.53 -16.56 15.68
C MET A 39 3.18 -15.38 16.36
N ALA A 40 4.50 -15.27 16.23
CA ALA A 40 5.25 -14.13 16.73
C ALA A 40 6.27 -13.73 15.68
N TYR A 41 6.56 -12.43 15.61
CA TYR A 41 7.58 -11.94 14.69
C TYR A 41 8.35 -10.80 15.33
N PHE A 42 9.56 -10.61 14.82
CA PHE A 42 10.42 -9.49 15.18
C PHE A 42 11.11 -9.02 13.90
N GLY A 43 11.18 -7.71 13.73
CA GLY A 43 11.87 -7.11 12.60
C GLY A 43 12.67 -5.89 13.02
N HIS A 44 13.68 -5.59 12.22
CA HIS A 44 14.53 -4.42 12.40
C HIS A 44 14.73 -3.78 11.02
N ARG A 45 14.56 -2.46 10.95
CA ARG A 45 14.67 -1.73 9.69
C ARG A 45 15.44 -0.44 9.94
N GLU A 46 16.42 -0.17 9.06
CA GLU A 46 17.17 1.09 9.05
C GLU A 46 17.01 1.73 7.69
N VAL A 47 16.74 3.02 7.66
CA VAL A 47 16.57 3.78 6.43
C VAL A 47 17.34 5.09 6.55
N THR A 48 18.13 5.41 5.52
CA THR A 48 18.72 6.75 5.35
C THR A 48 18.34 7.20 3.95
N GLN A 49 17.68 8.34 3.85
CA GLN A 49 17.20 8.87 2.57
C GLN A 49 17.67 10.30 2.39
N TYR A 50 18.37 10.55 1.27
CA TYR A 50 18.83 11.86 0.86
C TYR A 50 17.87 12.40 -0.19
N GLN A 51 17.28 13.57 0.09
CA GLN A 51 16.20 14.13 -0.73
C GLN A 51 16.70 15.35 -1.50
N SER A 52 15.97 15.69 -2.58
CA SER A 52 16.29 16.86 -3.41
C SER A 52 15.57 18.10 -2.85
N ILE A 53 16.00 18.54 -1.67
CA ILE A 53 15.42 19.70 -0.99
C ILE A 53 16.45 20.81 -0.99
N PRO A 54 16.14 21.98 -1.58
CA PRO A 54 17.11 23.07 -1.63
C PRO A 54 17.35 23.70 -0.27
N ARG A 55 18.52 24.32 -0.11
CA ARG A 55 18.89 25.02 1.13
C ARG A 55 17.84 26.05 1.54
N SER A 56 17.25 26.73 0.55
CA SER A 56 16.28 27.78 0.85
C SER A 56 15.07 27.26 1.63
N ALA A 57 14.62 26.02 1.32
CA ALA A 57 13.52 25.42 2.08
C ALA A 57 13.95 25.12 3.50
N GLN A 58 15.22 24.76 3.69
CA GLN A 58 15.75 24.40 5.00
C GLN A 58 16.11 25.62 5.84
N ASN A 59 15.96 26.83 5.31
CA ASN A 59 16.10 28.06 6.10
C ASN A 59 14.98 28.24 7.11
N ASN A 60 13.85 27.61 6.91
CA ASN A 60 12.76 27.60 7.89
C ASN A 60 13.22 26.79 9.10
N PRO A 61 13.30 27.42 10.32
CA PRO A 61 13.84 26.69 11.49
C PRO A 61 12.98 25.51 11.92
N ARG A 62 11.76 25.40 11.40
CA ARG A 62 10.88 24.26 11.68
C ARG A 62 10.98 23.17 10.64
N HIS A 63 11.79 23.36 9.59
CA HIS A 63 11.98 22.35 8.56
C HIS A 63 12.92 21.26 9.09
N ALA A 64 12.57 19.99 8.84
CA ALA A 64 13.32 18.85 9.38
C ALA A 64 14.57 18.47 8.59
N GLY A 65 14.95 19.29 7.58
CA GLY A 65 16.14 19.02 6.78
C GLY A 65 15.82 18.18 5.55
N GLY A 66 16.87 17.85 4.80
CA GLY A 66 16.77 17.08 3.56
C GLY A 66 17.28 15.65 3.66
N VAL A 67 17.59 15.17 4.88
CA VAL A 67 17.99 13.78 5.10
C VAL A 67 17.08 13.18 6.17
N ILE A 68 16.47 12.05 5.86
CA ILE A 68 15.69 11.26 6.80
C ILE A 68 16.56 10.08 7.24
N ASP A 69 16.68 9.87 8.54
CA ASP A 69 17.49 8.77 9.09
C ASP A 69 16.73 8.15 10.24
N PHE A 70 16.31 6.89 10.09
CA PHE A 70 15.61 6.22 11.19
C PHE A 70 16.03 4.77 11.33
N GLU A 71 15.88 4.29 12.56
CA GLU A 71 16.09 2.91 12.96
C GLU A 71 14.81 2.45 13.66
N ARG A 72 14.24 1.34 13.23
CA ARG A 72 12.93 0.90 13.70
C ARG A 72 13.00 -0.57 14.09
N ASN A 73 12.46 -0.89 15.28
CA ASN A 73 12.20 -2.25 15.70
C ASN A 73 10.70 -2.47 15.71
N TYR A 74 10.24 -3.56 15.10
CA TYR A 74 8.82 -3.88 15.08
C TYR A 74 8.64 -5.35 15.44
N TYR A 75 7.57 -5.64 16.18
CA TYR A 75 7.33 -6.98 16.69
C TYR A 75 5.86 -7.17 16.99
N GLY A 76 5.44 -8.43 17.07
CA GLY A 76 4.05 -8.70 17.34
C GLY A 76 3.78 -10.16 17.54
N ALA A 77 2.52 -10.45 17.79
CA ALA A 77 2.03 -11.79 18.01
C ALA A 77 0.56 -11.87 17.61
N ASP A 78 0.14 -13.07 17.21
CA ASP A 78 -1.27 -13.37 16.98
C ASP A 78 -1.54 -14.69 17.69
N LEU A 79 -2.51 -14.68 18.62
CA LEU A 79 -2.92 -15.83 19.40
C LEU A 79 -4.37 -16.12 19.05
N ARG A 80 -4.68 -17.37 18.70
CA ARG A 80 -6.02 -17.73 18.27
C ARG A 80 -6.41 -19.11 18.73
N TRP A 81 -7.60 -19.22 19.28
CA TRP A 81 -8.27 -20.48 19.51
C TRP A 81 -9.34 -20.70 18.47
N THR A 82 -9.44 -21.91 17.94
CA THR A 82 -10.49 -22.30 17.01
C THR A 82 -11.20 -23.52 17.57
N GLY A 83 -12.54 -23.41 17.67
CA GLY A 83 -13.40 -24.51 18.06
C GLY A 83 -14.19 -24.98 16.86
N LYS A 84 -13.98 -26.25 16.44
CA LYS A 84 -14.62 -26.83 15.28
C LYS A 84 -15.76 -27.71 15.75
N GLU A 85 -16.96 -27.48 15.22
CA GLU A 85 -18.11 -28.35 15.52
C GLU A 85 -18.44 -28.46 16.99
N LEU A 86 -18.18 -27.42 17.77
CA LEU A 86 -18.64 -27.38 19.16
C LEU A 86 -20.17 -27.36 19.20
N LEU A 87 -20.75 -26.65 18.22
CA LEU A 87 -22.17 -26.78 17.88
C LEU A 87 -22.22 -27.29 16.44
N PRO A 88 -23.26 -28.05 16.04
CA PRO A 88 -23.28 -28.64 14.71
C PRO A 88 -23.09 -27.61 13.60
N ASN A 89 -22.12 -27.86 12.74
CA ASN A 89 -21.83 -27.06 11.53
C ASN A 89 -21.39 -25.64 11.83
N ILE A 90 -20.90 -25.37 13.06
CA ILE A 90 -20.41 -24.05 13.46
C ILE A 90 -18.94 -24.17 13.87
N THR A 91 -18.12 -23.29 13.29
CA THR A 91 -16.72 -23.12 13.68
C THR A 91 -16.58 -21.71 14.23
N VAL A 92 -15.96 -21.60 15.40
CA VAL A 92 -15.75 -20.31 16.07
C VAL A 92 -14.27 -20.10 16.30
N SER A 93 -13.79 -18.90 16.08
CA SER A 93 -12.41 -18.52 16.42
C SER A 93 -12.44 -17.27 17.29
N ALA A 94 -11.59 -17.25 18.30
CA ALA A 94 -11.37 -16.06 19.12
C ALA A 94 -9.88 -15.84 19.23
N GLY A 95 -9.48 -14.60 19.08
CA GLY A 95 -8.07 -14.30 19.02
C GLY A 95 -7.69 -12.94 19.52
N LEU A 96 -6.41 -12.71 19.54
CA LEU A 96 -5.81 -11.46 20.00
C LEU A 96 -4.62 -11.17 19.11
N ALA A 97 -4.65 -10.02 18.41
CA ALA A 97 -3.56 -9.58 17.56
C ALA A 97 -2.85 -8.42 18.24
N LEU A 98 -1.52 -8.54 18.35
CA LEU A 98 -0.68 -7.59 19.05
C LEU A 98 0.41 -7.13 18.09
N ASP A 99 0.62 -5.83 17.98
CA ASP A 99 1.72 -5.27 17.18
C ASP A 99 2.30 -4.09 17.91
N ALA A 100 3.62 -3.91 17.76
CA ALA A 100 4.30 -2.77 18.36
C ALA A 100 5.50 -2.36 17.51
N MET A 101 5.87 -1.11 17.63
CA MET A 101 7.00 -0.54 16.90
C MET A 101 7.66 0.53 17.76
N ASP A 102 8.98 0.52 17.80
CA ASP A 102 9.81 1.59 18.38
C ASP A 102 10.69 2.15 17.28
N GLU A 103 10.72 3.47 17.15
CA GLU A 103 11.48 4.12 16.09
C GLU A 103 12.31 5.26 16.67
N ASP A 104 13.58 5.29 16.32
CA ASP A 104 14.50 6.39 16.61
C ASP A 104 14.70 7.11 15.29
N ARG A 105 14.19 8.35 15.17
CA ARG A 105 14.16 9.07 13.90
C ARG A 105 14.87 10.41 14.03
N GLN A 106 15.79 10.67 13.08
CA GLN A 106 16.46 11.96 12.96
C GLN A 106 16.26 12.55 11.58
N GLY A 107 16.32 13.88 11.53
CA GLY A 107 16.37 14.63 10.30
C GLY A 107 17.57 15.56 10.31
N TYR A 108 18.24 15.65 9.18
CA TYR A 108 19.46 16.47 9.04
C TYR A 108 19.35 17.34 7.80
N GLU A 109 20.09 18.46 7.81
CA GLU A 109 20.34 19.18 6.56
C GLU A 109 21.04 18.26 5.59
N ASN A 110 20.73 18.38 4.30
CA ASN A 110 21.34 17.53 3.28
C ASN A 110 22.60 18.14 2.69
N PHE A 111 23.17 19.14 3.37
CA PHE A 111 24.33 19.88 2.86
C PHE A 111 25.25 20.31 3.98
N THR A 112 26.47 20.62 3.62
CA THR A 112 27.39 21.42 4.42
C THR A 112 27.79 22.63 3.59
N LEU A 113 28.30 23.66 4.23
CA LEU A 113 28.73 24.86 3.52
C LEU A 113 30.22 24.81 3.24
N ILE A 114 30.59 24.99 1.96
CA ILE A 114 31.97 25.14 1.53
C ILE A 114 32.06 26.50 0.83
N ASN A 115 32.87 27.41 1.42
CA ASN A 115 32.96 28.79 0.94
C ASN A 115 31.59 29.45 0.84
N ASN A 116 30.75 29.17 1.85
CA ASN A 116 29.39 29.72 1.99
C ASN A 116 28.42 29.26 0.92
N GLN A 117 28.75 28.19 0.19
CA GLN A 117 27.87 27.58 -0.82
C GLN A 117 27.51 26.17 -0.36
N PRO A 118 26.29 25.72 -0.61
CA PRO A 118 25.90 24.39 -0.17
C PRO A 118 26.55 23.30 -1.02
N SER A 119 27.11 22.31 -0.33
CA SER A 119 27.58 21.07 -0.94
C SER A 119 26.63 19.97 -0.48
N TYR A 120 25.84 19.45 -1.38
CA TYR A 120 24.75 18.51 -1.06
C TYR A 120 25.23 17.05 -1.01
N GLY A 121 24.36 16.17 -0.54
CA GLY A 121 24.61 14.73 -0.54
C GLY A 121 25.26 14.23 0.72
N VAL A 122 25.22 15.01 1.78
CA VAL A 122 25.82 14.66 3.06
C VAL A 122 24.80 14.83 4.18
N LYS A 123 25.11 14.25 5.32
CA LYS A 123 24.33 14.42 6.53
C LYS A 123 24.90 15.63 7.26
N GLY A 124 24.19 16.74 7.21
CA GLY A 124 24.66 18.00 7.80
C GLY A 124 24.17 18.19 9.24
N THR A 125 23.71 19.40 9.55
CA THR A 125 23.27 19.76 10.89
C THR A 125 21.96 19.07 11.26
N LEU A 126 21.86 18.63 12.52
CA LEU A 126 20.65 17.98 13.04
C LEU A 126 19.48 18.98 13.02
N ARG A 127 18.31 18.52 12.58
CA ARG A 127 17.11 19.35 12.45
C ARG A 127 15.88 18.72 13.05
N ARG A 128 15.91 17.42 13.32
CA ARG A 128 14.81 16.69 13.93
C ARG A 128 15.38 15.48 14.67
N ASP A 129 14.83 15.17 15.84
CA ASP A 129 15.28 14.02 16.63
C ASP A 129 14.15 13.61 17.56
N GLU A 130 13.66 12.39 17.40
CA GLU A 130 12.51 11.95 18.19
C GLU A 130 12.51 10.45 18.37
N ASP A 131 11.88 10.00 19.45
CA ASP A 131 11.58 8.60 19.72
C ASP A 131 10.10 8.41 19.55
N ASN A 132 9.70 7.52 18.64
CA ASN A 132 8.32 7.26 18.30
C ASN A 132 7.94 5.85 18.69
N THR A 133 6.74 5.68 19.25
CA THR A 133 6.21 4.35 19.54
C THR A 133 4.80 4.23 18.98
N LEU A 134 4.46 3.02 18.58
CA LEU A 134 3.16 2.67 18.04
C LEU A 134 2.84 1.27 18.52
N TRP A 135 1.63 1.05 19.07
CA TRP A 135 1.25 -0.30 19.45
C TRP A 135 -0.26 -0.46 19.40
N ASN A 136 -0.71 -1.70 19.24
CA ASN A 136 -2.12 -2.04 19.25
C ASN A 136 -2.33 -3.41 19.86
N ILE A 137 -3.51 -3.61 20.42
CA ILE A 137 -4.00 -4.89 20.91
C ILE A 137 -5.43 -5.03 20.39
N ASP A 138 -5.63 -5.95 19.45
CA ASP A 138 -6.92 -6.10 18.77
C ASP A 138 -7.52 -7.47 19.08
N PRO A 139 -8.47 -7.57 20.00
CA PRO A 139 -9.22 -8.83 20.16
C PRO A 139 -10.23 -8.98 19.02
N TYR A 140 -10.48 -10.25 18.65
CA TYR A 140 -11.43 -10.53 17.57
C TYR A 140 -12.14 -11.85 17.81
N LEU A 141 -13.32 -11.95 17.21
CA LEU A 141 -14.17 -13.14 17.31
C LEU A 141 -14.77 -13.39 15.92
N GLN A 142 -14.72 -14.62 15.46
CA GLN A 142 -15.24 -15.01 14.16
C GLN A 142 -16.06 -16.28 14.29
N ALA A 143 -17.09 -16.42 13.46
CA ALA A 143 -17.90 -17.63 13.40
C ALA A 143 -18.26 -17.94 11.97
N SER A 144 -18.26 -19.21 11.64
CA SER A 144 -18.70 -19.72 10.34
C SER A 144 -19.76 -20.77 10.58
N TRP A 145 -20.91 -20.63 9.94
CA TRP A 145 -22.06 -21.50 10.15
C TRP A 145 -22.57 -22.03 8.82
N GLN A 146 -22.37 -23.33 8.60
CA GLN A 146 -22.90 -24.03 7.44
C GLN A 146 -24.32 -24.45 7.78
N PHE A 147 -25.29 -23.54 7.60
CA PHE A 147 -26.65 -23.80 8.08
C PHE A 147 -27.47 -24.66 7.15
N LEU A 148 -27.05 -24.79 5.88
CA LEU A 148 -27.59 -25.73 4.90
C LEU A 148 -26.41 -26.28 4.12
N PRO A 149 -26.56 -27.42 3.44
CA PRO A 149 -25.41 -28.02 2.73
C PRO A 149 -24.77 -27.09 1.70
N THR A 150 -25.52 -26.15 1.11
CA THR A 150 -25.00 -25.25 0.09
C THR A 150 -24.97 -23.77 0.54
N TRP A 151 -25.28 -23.50 1.80
CA TRP A 151 -25.34 -22.13 2.31
C TRP A 151 -24.50 -21.97 3.57
N ARG A 152 -23.74 -20.88 3.64
CA ARG A 152 -22.90 -20.60 4.80
C ARG A 152 -22.95 -19.11 5.14
N ILE A 153 -22.94 -18.81 6.42
CA ILE A 153 -22.78 -17.47 6.95
C ILE A 153 -21.42 -17.40 7.64
N ASP A 154 -20.63 -16.39 7.31
CA ASP A 154 -19.41 -16.04 8.01
C ASP A 154 -19.61 -14.68 8.65
N THR A 155 -19.28 -14.54 9.93
CA THR A 155 -19.44 -13.27 10.62
C THR A 155 -18.27 -13.07 11.57
N GLY A 156 -17.98 -11.82 11.86
CA GLY A 156 -16.89 -11.51 12.74
C GLY A 156 -17.02 -10.12 13.33
N VAL A 157 -16.29 -9.91 14.39
CA VAL A 157 -16.15 -8.60 15.00
C VAL A 157 -14.73 -8.47 15.53
N ARG A 158 -14.16 -7.29 15.32
CA ARG A 158 -12.82 -6.98 15.79
C ARG A 158 -12.88 -5.65 16.50
N TYR A 159 -12.21 -5.56 17.64
CA TYR A 159 -11.99 -4.26 18.29
C TYR A 159 -10.58 -3.83 17.91
N SER A 160 -10.49 -2.75 17.12
CA SER A 160 -9.22 -2.22 16.66
C SER A 160 -8.87 -1.01 17.52
N ASN A 161 -7.65 -0.99 18.03
CA ASN A 161 -7.16 0.17 18.77
C ASN A 161 -5.69 0.38 18.44
N VAL A 162 -5.27 1.65 18.38
CA VAL A 162 -3.90 2.02 18.02
C VAL A 162 -3.48 3.16 18.90
N HIS A 163 -2.25 3.09 19.42
CA HIS A 163 -1.68 4.09 20.32
C HIS A 163 -0.38 4.60 19.73
N TYR A 164 -0.30 5.92 19.53
CA TYR A 164 0.87 6.60 18.96
C TYR A 164 1.47 7.50 20.02
N LYS A 165 2.80 7.56 20.06
CA LYS A 165 3.51 8.50 20.94
C LYS A 165 4.78 8.95 20.25
N SER A 166 5.10 10.24 20.40
CA SER A 166 6.35 10.81 19.93
C SER A 166 6.95 11.64 21.04
N ASP A 167 8.21 11.37 21.39
CA ASP A 167 9.00 12.16 22.33
C ASP A 167 10.04 12.93 21.53
N ASP A 168 9.97 14.26 21.59
CA ASP A 168 10.80 15.16 20.81
C ASP A 168 12.08 15.47 21.58
N ASN A 169 13.24 15.16 20.98
CA ASN A 169 14.56 15.40 21.58
C ASN A 169 15.27 16.57 20.93
N TYR A 170 14.64 17.23 19.95
CA TYR A 170 15.23 18.38 19.26
C TYR A 170 14.38 19.61 19.57
N ILE A 171 14.72 20.31 20.61
CA ILE A 171 13.96 21.47 21.10
C ILE A 171 14.89 22.66 21.15
N THR A 172 14.51 23.75 20.45
CA THR A 172 15.27 25.00 20.43
C THR A 172 14.31 26.17 20.64
N ALA A 173 14.85 27.37 20.68
CA ALA A 173 14.01 28.57 20.82
C ALA A 173 13.05 28.75 19.66
N SER A 174 13.44 28.29 18.44
CA SER A 174 12.61 28.43 17.24
C SER A 174 11.97 27.11 16.79
N ASN A 175 12.21 26.02 17.51
CA ASN A 175 11.63 24.73 17.24
C ASN A 175 11.14 24.14 18.56
N PRO A 176 9.88 24.35 18.90
CA PRO A 176 9.38 23.98 20.23
C PRO A 176 9.24 22.47 20.41
N ASP A 177 8.89 22.08 21.63
CA ASP A 177 8.64 20.68 21.97
C ASP A 177 7.40 20.18 21.24
N ASP A 178 7.60 19.28 20.30
CA ASP A 178 6.53 18.69 19.48
C ASP A 178 6.10 17.31 19.99
N SER A 179 6.47 16.95 21.22
CA SER A 179 6.05 15.70 21.82
C SER A 179 4.52 15.61 21.88
N GLY A 180 4.01 14.42 21.72
CA GLY A 180 2.57 14.22 21.78
C GLY A 180 2.20 12.77 21.66
N LYS A 181 0.91 12.52 21.81
CA LYS A 181 0.36 11.17 21.66
C LYS A 181 -1.06 11.26 21.14
N THR A 182 -1.52 10.17 20.52
CA THR A 182 -2.90 10.06 20.07
C THR A 182 -3.30 8.59 20.10
N ASP A 183 -4.59 8.37 20.32
CA ASP A 183 -5.16 7.03 20.41
C ASP A 183 -6.41 6.97 19.53
N TYR A 184 -6.60 5.84 18.84
CA TYR A 184 -7.79 5.59 18.04
C TYR A 184 -8.34 4.22 18.35
N SER A 185 -9.66 4.06 18.31
CA SER A 185 -10.29 2.76 18.48
C SER A 185 -11.61 2.69 17.72
N LYS A 186 -12.00 1.47 17.36
CA LYS A 186 -13.25 1.23 16.62
C LYS A 186 -13.63 -0.24 16.69
N VAL A 187 -14.93 -0.50 16.77
CA VAL A 187 -15.49 -1.84 16.65
C VAL A 187 -15.84 -2.10 15.19
N LEU A 188 -15.37 -3.22 14.65
CA LEU A 188 -15.42 -3.51 13.22
C LEU A 188 -16.17 -4.82 12.97
N PRO A 189 -17.48 -4.77 12.70
CA PRO A 189 -18.22 -5.98 12.34
C PRO A 189 -18.09 -6.30 10.86
N SER A 190 -18.26 -7.57 10.53
CA SER A 190 -18.33 -8.04 9.15
C SER A 190 -19.26 -9.24 9.06
N ALA A 191 -19.82 -9.46 7.88
CA ALA A 191 -20.68 -10.60 7.63
C ALA A 191 -20.67 -10.94 6.15
N ALA A 192 -20.76 -12.24 5.83
CA ALA A 192 -20.84 -12.71 4.47
C ALA A 192 -21.80 -13.89 4.38
N LEU A 193 -22.57 -13.93 3.32
CA LEU A 193 -23.46 -15.05 3.01
C LEU A 193 -22.99 -15.67 1.70
N SER A 194 -22.76 -16.97 1.71
CA SER A 194 -22.25 -17.70 0.55
C SER A 194 -23.23 -18.79 0.14
N TRP A 195 -23.38 -18.99 -1.16
CA TRP A 195 -24.25 -20.01 -1.74
C TRP A 195 -23.45 -20.78 -2.78
N GLN A 196 -23.25 -22.09 -2.51
CA GLN A 196 -22.60 -22.98 -3.46
C GLN A 196 -23.68 -23.43 -4.45
N ILE A 197 -23.80 -22.69 -5.56
CA ILE A 197 -24.87 -22.94 -6.55
C ILE A 197 -24.73 -24.34 -7.16
N MET A 198 -23.50 -24.73 -7.48
CA MET A 198 -23.12 -26.05 -7.93
C MET A 198 -21.66 -26.26 -7.48
N PRO A 199 -21.12 -27.48 -7.58
CA PRO A 199 -19.77 -27.72 -7.06
C PRO A 199 -18.71 -26.77 -7.63
N GLU A 200 -18.89 -26.30 -8.86
CA GLU A 200 -17.92 -25.43 -9.53
C GLU A 200 -18.21 -23.94 -9.39
N LEU A 201 -19.31 -23.55 -8.74
CA LEU A 201 -19.72 -22.14 -8.75
C LEU A 201 -20.25 -21.71 -7.38
N LEU A 202 -19.63 -20.68 -6.85
CA LEU A 202 -19.99 -20.05 -5.57
C LEU A 202 -20.43 -18.62 -5.80
N ALA A 203 -21.52 -18.22 -5.16
CA ALA A 203 -21.96 -16.82 -5.12
C ALA A 203 -21.91 -16.33 -3.68
N TYR A 204 -21.62 -15.05 -3.50
CA TYR A 204 -21.58 -14.47 -2.15
C TYR A 204 -21.97 -13.01 -2.16
N VAL A 205 -22.43 -12.55 -1.00
CA VAL A 205 -22.59 -11.13 -0.69
C VAL A 205 -21.92 -10.88 0.66
N SER A 206 -21.36 -9.70 0.84
CA SER A 206 -20.68 -9.39 2.09
C SER A 206 -20.78 -7.93 2.46
N TYR A 207 -20.58 -7.68 3.73
CA TYR A 207 -20.47 -6.36 4.32
C TYR A 207 -19.31 -6.34 5.30
N ALA A 208 -18.51 -5.27 5.27
CA ALA A 208 -17.43 -5.09 6.25
C ALA A 208 -17.30 -3.62 6.62
N LYS A 209 -17.16 -3.38 7.91
CA LYS A 209 -16.78 -2.07 8.44
C LYS A 209 -15.27 -1.98 8.42
N GLY A 210 -14.73 -0.90 7.84
CA GLY A 210 -13.30 -0.67 7.76
C GLY A 210 -12.87 0.51 8.61
N PHE A 211 -11.62 0.48 9.04
CA PHE A 211 -11.05 1.51 9.90
C PHE A 211 -9.56 1.58 9.59
N GLU A 212 -9.10 2.75 9.16
CA GLU A 212 -7.71 2.93 8.80
C GLU A 212 -7.15 4.10 9.57
N THR A 213 -6.18 3.82 10.44
CA THR A 213 -5.53 4.86 11.22
C THR A 213 -4.40 5.48 10.40
N PRO A 214 -4.09 6.77 10.63
CA PRO A 214 -2.97 7.38 9.92
C PRO A 214 -1.66 6.68 10.23
N THR A 215 -0.82 6.54 9.22
CA THR A 215 0.54 6.01 9.41
C THR A 215 1.46 7.12 9.88
N PHE A 216 2.62 6.76 10.44
CA PHE A 216 3.63 7.77 10.77
C PHE A 216 4.06 8.55 9.53
N THR A 217 4.14 7.88 8.37
CA THR A 217 4.48 8.56 7.13
C THR A 217 3.44 9.61 6.77
N GLU A 218 2.16 9.29 6.93
CA GLU A 218 1.09 10.24 6.64
C GLU A 218 1.06 11.39 7.62
N MET A 219 1.42 11.16 8.87
CA MET A 219 1.45 12.18 9.91
C MET A 219 2.78 12.94 10.00
N ALA A 220 3.79 12.54 9.23
CA ALA A 220 5.17 12.98 9.47
C ALA A 220 5.33 14.49 9.38
N TYR A 221 4.52 15.17 8.56
CA TYR A 221 4.63 16.60 8.35
C TYR A 221 3.26 17.25 8.40
N ASN A 222 3.24 18.50 8.89
CA ASN A 222 2.02 19.29 8.91
C ASN A 222 1.82 19.97 7.56
N THR A 223 0.56 20.19 7.17
CA THR A 223 0.24 20.95 5.95
C THR A 223 0.72 22.41 6.08
N ASP A 224 0.74 22.95 7.27
CA ASP A 224 1.31 24.28 7.55
C ASP A 224 2.80 24.10 7.87
N ALA A 225 3.66 24.53 6.96
CA ALA A 225 5.12 24.36 7.10
C ALA A 225 5.70 25.12 8.29
N SER A 226 4.95 26.03 8.88
CA SER A 226 5.39 26.74 10.10
C SER A 226 5.18 25.92 11.37
N ILE A 227 4.56 24.73 11.24
CA ILE A 227 4.32 23.82 12.36
C ILE A 227 5.22 22.60 12.18
N SER A 228 6.05 22.34 13.19
CA SER A 228 6.97 21.20 13.16
C SER A 228 6.33 19.98 13.83
N GLY A 229 6.97 18.81 13.67
CA GLY A 229 6.54 17.57 14.28
C GLY A 229 5.44 16.87 13.51
N PHE A 230 4.84 15.90 14.17
CA PHE A 230 3.78 15.07 13.57
C PHE A 230 2.45 15.82 13.55
N ASN A 231 1.66 15.55 12.51
CA ASN A 231 0.30 16.07 12.39
C ASN A 231 -0.67 15.12 13.10
N PHE A 232 -0.80 15.26 14.41
CA PHE A 232 -1.70 14.42 15.20
C PHE A 232 -3.17 14.81 15.04
N ASP A 233 -3.46 15.88 14.30
CA ASP A 233 -4.86 16.25 14.00
C ASP A 233 -5.46 15.39 12.90
N LEU A 234 -4.64 14.60 12.19
CA LEU A 234 -5.13 13.71 11.15
C LEU A 234 -5.99 12.62 11.80
N LYS A 235 -7.20 12.44 11.27
CA LYS A 235 -8.19 11.53 11.83
C LYS A 235 -8.11 10.17 11.12
N PRO A 236 -8.54 9.09 11.77
CA PRO A 236 -8.69 7.81 11.07
C PRO A 236 -9.87 7.86 10.10
N SER A 237 -9.79 7.07 9.04
CA SER A 237 -10.90 6.93 8.12
C SER A 237 -11.79 5.77 8.53
N ASN A 238 -13.08 5.88 8.24
CA ASN A 238 -14.09 4.87 8.53
C ASN A 238 -14.80 4.53 7.25
N SER A 239 -14.96 3.23 6.96
CA SER A 239 -15.58 2.83 5.69
C SER A 239 -16.61 1.74 5.89
N ASP A 240 -17.55 1.67 4.96
CA ASP A 240 -18.51 0.60 4.83
C ASP A 240 -18.36 0.03 3.42
N THR A 241 -18.06 -1.26 3.33
CA THR A 241 -17.87 -1.92 2.05
C THR A 241 -18.93 -3.01 1.85
N TYR A 242 -19.60 -2.94 0.72
CA TYR A 242 -20.60 -3.93 0.29
C TYR A 242 -20.06 -4.58 -0.97
N GLU A 243 -20.14 -5.90 -1.02
CA GLU A 243 -19.58 -6.64 -2.16
C GLU A 243 -20.49 -7.80 -2.50
N ALA A 244 -20.61 -8.11 -3.80
CA ALA A 244 -21.25 -9.32 -4.29
C ALA A 244 -20.37 -9.94 -5.34
N GLY A 245 -20.29 -11.27 -5.37
CA GLY A 245 -19.38 -11.89 -6.30
C GLY A 245 -19.72 -13.32 -6.65
N LEU A 246 -19.01 -13.81 -7.66
CA LEU A 246 -19.06 -15.19 -8.14
C LEU A 246 -17.64 -15.70 -8.21
N LYS A 247 -17.46 -16.97 -7.80
CA LYS A 247 -16.18 -17.67 -7.94
C LYS A 247 -16.43 -19.00 -8.62
N SER A 248 -15.67 -19.29 -9.66
CA SER A 248 -15.84 -20.50 -10.45
C SER A 248 -14.52 -21.25 -10.53
N GLN A 249 -14.61 -22.58 -10.45
CA GLN A 249 -13.48 -23.47 -10.71
C GLN A 249 -13.87 -24.46 -11.79
N ASN A 250 -13.06 -24.52 -12.85
CA ASN A 250 -13.20 -25.49 -13.93
C ASN A 250 -14.44 -25.34 -14.82
N LEU A 251 -15.33 -24.41 -14.52
CA LEU A 251 -16.46 -24.10 -15.38
C LEU A 251 -16.06 -22.95 -16.28
N LEU A 252 -15.77 -23.19 -17.54
CA LEU A 252 -15.28 -22.19 -18.50
C LEU A 252 -13.94 -21.58 -18.04
N GLY A 253 -13.19 -22.32 -17.19
CA GLY A 253 -11.96 -21.83 -16.57
C GLY A 253 -12.19 -21.45 -15.12
N ASP A 254 -11.13 -20.97 -14.47
CA ASP A 254 -11.22 -20.45 -13.10
C ASP A 254 -11.44 -18.95 -13.18
N PHE A 255 -12.55 -18.47 -12.65
CA PHE A 255 -12.76 -17.02 -12.66
C PHE A 255 -13.31 -16.52 -11.33
N THR A 256 -13.05 -15.26 -11.07
CA THR A 256 -13.72 -14.51 -10.00
C THR A 256 -14.28 -13.24 -10.59
N LEU A 257 -15.49 -12.88 -10.14
CA LEU A 257 -16.14 -11.64 -10.53
C LEU A 257 -16.71 -11.03 -9.27
N ALA A 258 -16.39 -9.77 -9.00
CA ALA A 258 -16.90 -9.06 -7.85
C ALA A 258 -17.34 -7.67 -8.24
N VAL A 259 -18.43 -7.21 -7.65
CA VAL A 259 -18.85 -5.81 -7.71
C VAL A 259 -18.90 -5.29 -6.30
N PHE A 260 -18.50 -4.03 -6.11
CA PHE A 260 -18.40 -3.51 -4.75
C PHE A 260 -18.67 -2.01 -4.70
N GLN A 261 -19.00 -1.55 -3.49
CA GLN A 261 -19.15 -0.13 -3.17
C GLN A 261 -18.52 0.10 -1.81
N THR A 262 -17.65 1.10 -1.71
CA THR A 262 -17.04 1.52 -0.44
C THR A 262 -17.34 2.99 -0.22
N LYS A 263 -18.02 3.29 0.88
CA LYS A 263 -18.25 4.66 1.34
C LYS A 263 -17.32 4.93 2.50
N THR A 264 -16.53 6.00 2.41
CA THR A 264 -15.52 6.32 3.42
C THR A 264 -15.75 7.72 3.96
N LYS A 265 -15.75 7.84 5.29
CA LYS A 265 -15.75 9.14 5.98
C LYS A 265 -14.35 9.45 6.46
N ASP A 266 -13.96 10.72 6.34
CA ASP A 266 -12.64 11.19 6.77
C ASP A 266 -11.52 10.43 6.06
N ASP A 267 -11.69 10.19 4.76
CA ASP A 267 -10.69 9.45 3.97
C ASP A 267 -9.37 10.21 3.99
N ILE A 268 -8.28 9.50 4.23
CA ILE A 268 -6.93 10.09 4.29
C ILE A 268 -6.42 10.20 2.86
N VAL A 269 -6.23 11.44 2.40
CA VAL A 269 -5.84 11.70 1.01
C VAL A 269 -4.66 12.67 1.00
N SER A 270 -3.95 12.71 -0.11
CA SER A 270 -2.82 13.61 -0.26
C SER A 270 -3.29 15.07 -0.20
N ALA A 271 -2.62 15.88 0.60
CA ALA A 271 -2.85 17.33 0.63
C ALA A 271 -1.86 18.05 -0.28
N GLY A 272 -0.87 17.33 -0.81
CA GLY A 272 0.12 17.88 -1.70
C GLY A 272 1.53 17.61 -1.23
N SER A 273 2.46 18.17 -1.97
CA SER A 273 3.88 18.06 -1.65
C SER A 273 4.44 19.49 -1.56
N VAL A 274 4.99 19.82 -0.41
CA VAL A 274 5.55 21.14 -0.15
C VAL A 274 7.00 20.97 0.29
N ASP A 275 7.92 21.65 -0.38
CA ASP A 275 9.36 21.61 -0.06
C ASP A 275 9.87 20.15 0.03
N GLY A 276 9.44 19.33 -0.92
CA GLY A 276 9.89 17.93 -1.00
C GLY A 276 9.21 16.99 -0.03
N ARG A 277 8.15 17.43 0.66
CA ARG A 277 7.46 16.62 1.66
C ARG A 277 6.03 16.44 1.30
N SER A 278 5.56 15.20 1.42
CA SER A 278 4.15 14.86 1.23
C SER A 278 3.38 15.11 2.51
N THR A 279 2.25 15.78 2.40
CA THR A 279 1.34 16.02 3.51
C THR A 279 -0.02 15.41 3.19
N PHE A 280 -0.81 15.20 4.22
CA PHE A 280 -2.09 14.48 4.10
C PHE A 280 -3.17 15.19 4.88
N ARG A 281 -4.41 14.96 4.46
CA ARG A 281 -5.58 15.51 5.14
C ARG A 281 -6.72 14.52 5.04
N ASN A 282 -7.78 14.79 5.79
CA ASN A 282 -9.01 14.00 5.69
C ASN A 282 -9.96 14.66 4.72
N ALA A 283 -10.34 13.94 3.68
CA ALA A 283 -11.47 14.33 2.84
C ALA A 283 -12.75 13.94 3.57
N ASP A 284 -13.78 14.77 3.46
CA ASP A 284 -15.00 14.55 4.24
C ASP A 284 -15.62 13.20 3.91
N GLN A 285 -15.92 12.96 2.65
CA GLN A 285 -16.49 11.67 2.21
C GLN A 285 -15.94 11.32 0.83
N THR A 286 -15.69 10.04 0.62
CA THR A 286 -15.33 9.52 -0.70
C THR A 286 -16.21 8.30 -1.01
N LEU A 287 -16.33 8.00 -2.29
CA LEU A 287 -17.12 6.86 -2.76
C LEU A 287 -16.32 6.12 -3.82
N ARG A 288 -16.15 4.81 -3.62
CA ARG A 288 -15.51 3.94 -4.58
C ARG A 288 -16.52 2.87 -4.99
N GLU A 289 -16.74 2.74 -6.29
CA GLU A 289 -17.60 1.70 -6.84
C GLU A 289 -16.84 1.00 -7.96
N GLY A 290 -16.89 -0.31 -7.98
CA GLY A 290 -16.09 -0.99 -8.95
C GLY A 290 -16.51 -2.38 -9.27
N VAL A 291 -15.82 -2.93 -10.27
CA VAL A 291 -15.96 -4.30 -10.75
C VAL A 291 -14.55 -4.87 -10.88
N GLU A 292 -14.37 -6.08 -10.39
CA GLU A 292 -13.10 -6.81 -10.55
C GLU A 292 -13.39 -8.17 -11.15
N PHE A 293 -12.62 -8.52 -12.17
CA PHE A 293 -12.74 -9.79 -12.87
C PHE A 293 -11.36 -10.38 -13.06
N SER A 294 -11.21 -11.66 -12.76
CA SER A 294 -9.99 -12.40 -13.09
C SER A 294 -10.37 -13.74 -13.69
N TRP A 295 -9.54 -14.24 -14.59
CA TRP A 295 -9.82 -15.45 -15.34
C TRP A 295 -8.51 -16.14 -15.68
N ASN A 296 -8.50 -17.47 -15.56
CA ASN A 296 -7.34 -18.30 -15.86
C ASN A 296 -7.87 -19.60 -16.45
N LYS A 297 -7.34 -19.98 -17.61
CA LYS A 297 -7.79 -21.21 -18.25
C LYS A 297 -6.65 -21.88 -18.99
N GLN A 298 -6.56 -23.19 -18.83
CA GLN A 298 -5.69 -24.02 -19.64
C GLN A 298 -6.39 -24.24 -21.00
N LEU A 299 -5.85 -23.62 -22.05
CA LEU A 299 -6.47 -23.69 -23.37
C LEU A 299 -6.16 -24.99 -24.09
N TRP A 300 -4.91 -25.44 -23.98
CA TRP A 300 -4.44 -26.62 -24.70
C TRP A 300 -3.08 -27.03 -24.11
N ARG A 301 -3.01 -28.29 -23.63
CA ARG A 301 -1.76 -28.79 -23.01
C ARG A 301 -1.24 -27.82 -21.94
N ASP A 302 -0.05 -27.26 -22.16
CA ASP A 302 0.59 -26.34 -21.21
C ASP A 302 0.35 -24.87 -21.58
N LEU A 303 -0.56 -24.60 -22.51
CA LEU A 303 -0.89 -23.24 -22.93
C LEU A 303 -2.00 -22.69 -22.02
N ILE A 304 -1.69 -21.61 -21.34
CA ILE A 304 -2.56 -21.01 -20.32
C ILE A 304 -2.85 -19.56 -20.70
N ALA A 305 -4.13 -19.21 -20.67
CA ALA A 305 -4.56 -17.82 -20.83
C ALA A 305 -4.93 -17.25 -19.49
N THR A 306 -4.55 -16.00 -19.26
CA THR A 306 -4.87 -15.25 -18.04
C THR A 306 -5.41 -13.88 -18.45
N ALA A 307 -6.49 -13.47 -17.81
CA ALA A 307 -7.06 -12.14 -18.04
C ALA A 307 -7.53 -11.56 -16.72
N SER A 308 -7.36 -10.28 -16.56
CA SER A 308 -7.97 -9.56 -15.45
C SER A 308 -8.42 -8.19 -15.91
N TYR A 309 -9.45 -7.70 -15.26
CA TYR A 309 -10.01 -6.40 -15.57
C TYR A 309 -10.53 -5.79 -14.28
N ALA A 310 -10.21 -4.52 -14.07
CA ALA A 310 -10.70 -3.76 -12.92
C ALA A 310 -11.28 -2.45 -13.41
N TYR A 311 -12.49 -2.17 -12.99
CA TYR A 311 -13.12 -0.87 -13.17
C TYR A 311 -13.28 -0.26 -11.79
N LEU A 312 -12.85 0.98 -11.62
CA LEU A 312 -12.95 1.68 -10.34
C LEU A 312 -13.36 3.12 -10.58
N ASP A 313 -14.55 3.48 -10.12
CA ASP A 313 -15.05 4.85 -10.12
C ASP A 313 -14.84 5.39 -8.71
N ALA A 314 -13.76 6.18 -8.52
CA ALA A 314 -13.39 6.71 -7.21
C ALA A 314 -13.50 8.23 -7.25
N LYS A 315 -14.35 8.77 -6.38
CA LYS A 315 -14.59 10.20 -6.40
C LYS A 315 -14.89 10.74 -5.01
N PHE A 316 -14.70 12.04 -4.85
CA PHE A 316 -15.09 12.73 -3.64
C PHE A 316 -16.61 12.84 -3.62
N ASP A 317 -17.21 12.51 -2.49
CA ASP A 317 -18.67 12.44 -2.35
C ASP A 317 -19.20 13.59 -1.49
N SER A 318 -18.38 14.59 -1.25
CA SER A 318 -18.75 15.80 -0.54
C SER A 318 -17.70 16.88 -0.84
N ASN A 319 -18.06 18.13 -0.60
CA ASN A 319 -17.10 19.22 -0.68
C ASN A 319 -16.17 19.18 0.53
N THR A 320 -14.90 19.46 0.32
CA THR A 320 -13.90 19.57 1.39
C THR A 320 -13.29 20.97 1.31
N ALA A 321 -13.26 21.67 2.44
CA ALA A 321 -12.79 23.06 2.49
C ALA A 321 -11.27 23.12 2.30
N ALA A 322 -10.81 24.24 1.75
CA ALA A 322 -9.37 24.51 1.65
C ALA A 322 -8.74 24.60 3.05
N ILE A 323 -7.46 24.30 3.12
CA ILE A 323 -6.67 24.45 4.35
C ILE A 323 -5.76 25.67 4.17
N TYR A 324 -5.74 26.53 5.19
CA TYR A 324 -4.92 27.73 5.21
C TYR A 324 -3.85 27.62 6.29
N ASP A 325 -2.67 28.20 6.04
CA ASP A 325 -1.66 28.31 7.07
C ASP A 325 -1.98 29.48 8.00
N LYS A 326 -1.14 29.73 9.00
CA LYS A 326 -1.39 30.79 9.97
C LYS A 326 -1.34 32.19 9.36
N ASN A 327 -0.76 32.32 8.15
CA ASN A 327 -0.69 33.58 7.43
C ASN A 327 -1.83 33.77 6.43
N GLY A 328 -2.77 32.82 6.39
CA GLY A 328 -3.91 32.88 5.48
C GLY A 328 -3.63 32.38 4.08
N LYS A 329 -2.46 31.79 3.83
CA LYS A 329 -2.12 31.23 2.52
C LYS A 329 -2.73 29.84 2.39
N VAL A 330 -3.29 29.55 1.20
CA VAL A 330 -3.85 28.23 0.92
C VAL A 330 -2.70 27.21 0.84
N VAL A 331 -2.74 26.20 1.69
CA VAL A 331 -1.74 25.11 1.66
C VAL A 331 -2.32 23.83 1.11
N ALA A 332 -3.65 23.73 1.04
CA ALA A 332 -4.34 22.64 0.32
C ALA A 332 -5.63 23.23 -0.23
N LYS A 333 -5.85 23.03 -1.52
CA LYS A 333 -7.01 23.64 -2.19
C LYS A 333 -8.30 22.92 -1.81
N ALA A 334 -9.42 23.62 -1.93
CA ALA A 334 -10.74 23.02 -1.75
C ALA A 334 -10.96 21.91 -2.77
N ILE A 335 -11.75 20.93 -2.38
CA ILE A 335 -12.11 19.79 -3.22
C ILE A 335 -13.62 19.85 -3.45
N ASP A 336 -14.04 19.80 -4.70
CA ASP A 336 -15.46 19.82 -5.05
C ASP A 336 -16.02 18.40 -5.07
N LYS A 337 -17.27 18.28 -4.66
CA LYS A 337 -18.00 17.03 -4.76
C LYS A 337 -18.00 16.55 -6.20
N ASP A 338 -17.90 15.25 -6.39
CA ASP A 338 -17.89 14.54 -7.67
C ASP A 338 -16.60 14.66 -8.46
N ALA A 339 -15.57 15.35 -7.95
CA ALA A 339 -14.26 15.30 -8.54
C ALA A 339 -13.67 13.90 -8.37
N TYR A 340 -12.95 13.42 -9.37
CA TYR A 340 -12.29 12.12 -9.27
C TYR A 340 -11.08 12.21 -8.35
N ILE A 341 -10.87 11.15 -7.56
CA ILE A 341 -9.69 11.06 -6.71
C ILE A 341 -8.48 10.87 -7.62
N PRO A 342 -7.47 11.73 -7.53
CA PRO A 342 -6.31 11.62 -8.43
C PRO A 342 -5.46 10.40 -8.11
N GLY A 343 -4.63 10.02 -9.07
CA GLY A 343 -3.72 8.91 -8.91
C GLY A 343 -4.35 7.54 -9.13
N ILE A 344 -5.61 7.48 -9.53
CA ILE A 344 -6.36 6.24 -9.69
C ILE A 344 -6.84 6.12 -11.14
N ALA A 345 -6.51 4.98 -11.77
CA ALA A 345 -6.98 4.68 -13.11
C ALA A 345 -8.38 4.09 -13.03
N LYS A 346 -9.28 4.55 -13.92
CA LYS A 346 -10.65 4.09 -13.93
C LYS A 346 -10.76 2.67 -14.49
N ASN A 347 -9.97 2.35 -15.50
CA ASN A 347 -9.95 1.02 -16.13
C ASN A 347 -8.53 0.51 -16.14
N GLN A 348 -8.36 -0.76 -15.74
CA GLN A 348 -7.09 -1.47 -15.84
C GLN A 348 -7.38 -2.86 -16.38
N ALA A 349 -6.55 -3.32 -17.30
CA ALA A 349 -6.71 -4.64 -17.90
C ALA A 349 -5.36 -5.30 -18.07
N TYR A 350 -5.36 -6.62 -17.96
CA TYR A 350 -4.16 -7.43 -18.12
C TYR A 350 -4.54 -8.68 -18.90
N LEU A 351 -3.74 -9.02 -19.89
CA LEU A 351 -3.90 -10.23 -20.68
C LEU A 351 -2.57 -10.93 -20.82
N ALA A 352 -2.56 -12.25 -20.66
CA ALA A 352 -1.33 -13.02 -20.83
C ALA A 352 -1.63 -14.35 -21.49
N LEU A 353 -0.69 -14.81 -22.30
CA LEU A 353 -0.70 -16.12 -22.89
C LEU A 353 0.64 -16.76 -22.58
N SER A 354 0.63 -17.92 -21.91
CA SER A 354 1.83 -18.54 -21.36
C SER A 354 1.90 -20.00 -21.77
N TRP A 355 3.07 -20.42 -22.17
CA TRP A 355 3.40 -21.82 -22.41
C TRP A 355 4.28 -22.30 -21.27
N LYS A 356 3.77 -23.18 -20.39
CA LYS A 356 4.41 -23.53 -19.13
C LYS A 356 4.53 -25.04 -18.93
N PRO A 357 5.33 -25.75 -19.71
CA PRO A 357 5.57 -27.17 -19.44
C PRO A 357 6.47 -27.34 -18.20
N GLN A 358 6.48 -28.55 -17.63
CA GLN A 358 7.34 -28.84 -16.49
C GLN A 358 8.81 -28.76 -16.84
N THR A 359 9.19 -29.22 -18.03
CA THR A 359 10.57 -29.17 -18.52
C THR A 359 10.57 -28.73 -19.97
N GLY A 360 11.71 -28.26 -20.41
CA GLY A 360 11.91 -27.84 -21.78
C GLY A 360 11.65 -26.35 -21.96
N PHE A 361 11.33 -26.00 -23.17
CA PHE A 361 11.13 -24.62 -23.57
C PHE A 361 9.82 -24.05 -23.06
N TYR A 362 9.86 -22.86 -22.50
CA TYR A 362 8.66 -22.17 -22.04
C TYR A 362 8.74 -20.70 -22.39
N GLY A 363 7.60 -20.04 -22.37
CA GLY A 363 7.58 -18.62 -22.66
C GLY A 363 6.20 -18.05 -22.62
N GLY A 364 6.12 -16.74 -22.81
CA GLY A 364 4.84 -16.07 -22.79
C GLY A 364 4.93 -14.63 -23.21
N VAL A 365 3.76 -14.06 -23.40
CA VAL A 365 3.59 -12.66 -23.74
C VAL A 365 2.46 -12.10 -22.90
N ASP A 366 2.60 -10.86 -22.45
CA ASP A 366 1.52 -10.22 -21.71
C ASP A 366 1.39 -8.76 -22.12
N ALA A 367 0.20 -8.22 -21.88
CA ALA A 367 -0.12 -6.84 -22.15
C ALA A 367 -0.86 -6.26 -20.96
N GLN A 368 -0.53 -5.04 -20.59
CA GLN A 368 -1.15 -4.34 -19.49
C GLN A 368 -1.64 -2.99 -19.99
N TYR A 369 -2.91 -2.70 -19.75
CA TYR A 369 -3.54 -1.42 -20.08
C TYR A 369 -3.87 -0.68 -18.79
N ASN A 370 -3.56 0.63 -18.76
CA ASN A 370 -3.95 1.51 -17.67
C ASN A 370 -4.58 2.76 -18.27
N ASP A 371 -5.74 3.12 -17.73
CA ASP A 371 -6.44 4.33 -18.14
C ASP A 371 -5.71 5.58 -17.65
N LYS A 372 -6.14 6.74 -18.12
CA LYS A 372 -5.55 8.00 -17.67
C LYS A 372 -5.71 8.17 -16.16
N ILE A 373 -4.80 8.95 -15.56
CA ILE A 373 -4.77 9.23 -14.13
C ILE A 373 -4.74 10.73 -13.94
N TYR A 374 -5.69 11.29 -13.20
CA TYR A 374 -5.66 12.72 -12.85
C TYR A 374 -4.53 13.00 -11.87
N VAL A 375 -3.95 14.18 -11.97
CA VAL A 375 -2.78 14.56 -11.16
C VAL A 375 -3.15 15.39 -9.94
N ASP A 376 -4.36 15.92 -9.86
CA ASP A 376 -4.77 16.75 -8.72
C ASP A 376 -6.25 16.58 -8.42
N ASP A 377 -6.63 17.05 -7.23
CA ASP A 377 -8.01 16.93 -6.76
C ASP A 377 -8.99 17.74 -7.61
N GLN A 378 -8.51 18.74 -8.35
CA GLN A 378 -9.35 19.58 -9.20
C GLN A 378 -9.46 19.00 -10.60
N ASN A 379 -8.79 17.89 -10.88
CA ASN A 379 -8.82 17.19 -12.18
C ASN A 379 -8.39 18.09 -13.34
N THR A 380 -7.36 18.91 -13.12
CA THR A 380 -6.94 19.90 -14.12
C THR A 380 -6.06 19.32 -15.21
N ASP A 381 -5.37 18.21 -14.93
CA ASP A 381 -4.49 17.58 -15.90
C ASP A 381 -4.44 16.08 -15.59
N ALA A 382 -3.94 15.30 -16.54
CA ALA A 382 -3.92 13.86 -16.39
C ALA A 382 -2.72 13.24 -17.12
N ALA A 383 -2.19 12.17 -16.56
CA ALA A 383 -1.25 11.33 -17.27
C ALA A 383 -2.03 10.45 -18.25
N PRO A 384 -1.60 10.36 -19.52
CA PRO A 384 -2.39 9.65 -20.53
C PRO A 384 -2.47 8.14 -20.27
N SER A 385 -3.50 7.52 -20.81
CA SER A 385 -3.60 6.05 -20.82
C SER A 385 -2.48 5.44 -21.65
N TYR A 386 -2.18 4.17 -21.36
CA TYR A 386 -1.13 3.47 -22.08
C TYR A 386 -1.35 1.95 -22.05
N THR A 387 -0.71 1.28 -23.01
CA THR A 387 -0.63 -0.16 -23.07
C THR A 387 0.85 -0.55 -23.20
N VAL A 388 1.32 -1.45 -22.33
CA VAL A 388 2.68 -1.99 -22.39
C VAL A 388 2.64 -3.48 -22.58
N VAL A 389 3.57 -3.98 -23.38
CA VAL A 389 3.68 -5.40 -23.71
C VAL A 389 5.02 -5.93 -23.21
N ALA A 390 5.01 -7.13 -22.66
CA ALA A 390 6.24 -7.82 -22.25
C ALA A 390 6.25 -9.23 -22.78
N ALA A 391 7.43 -9.79 -22.94
CA ALA A 391 7.62 -11.16 -23.40
C ALA A 391 8.75 -11.81 -22.63
N TYR A 392 8.64 -13.12 -22.42
CA TYR A 392 9.70 -13.86 -21.75
C TYR A 392 9.84 -15.24 -22.38
N ALA A 393 11.02 -15.82 -22.23
CA ALA A 393 11.31 -17.17 -22.69
C ALA A 393 12.38 -17.78 -21.81
N GLY A 394 12.36 -19.10 -21.71
CA GLY A 394 13.33 -19.78 -20.90
C GLY A 394 13.38 -21.27 -21.23
N TYR A 395 14.29 -21.95 -20.58
CA TYR A 395 14.45 -23.39 -20.73
C TYR A 395 14.69 -24.02 -19.35
N ALA A 396 13.97 -25.07 -19.04
CA ALA A 396 14.06 -25.77 -17.76
C ALA A 396 14.54 -27.20 -18.00
N TRP A 397 15.62 -27.59 -17.31
CA TRP A 397 16.16 -28.94 -17.30
C TRP A 397 15.87 -29.60 -15.96
N GLN A 398 15.53 -30.89 -16.02
CA GLN A 398 15.48 -31.74 -14.82
C GLN A 398 16.61 -32.77 -14.98
N LEU A 399 17.65 -32.61 -14.17
CA LEU A 399 18.85 -33.46 -14.22
C LEU A 399 18.97 -34.19 -12.90
N GLN A 400 18.26 -35.31 -12.80
CA GLN A 400 18.16 -36.10 -11.55
C GLN A 400 17.57 -35.25 -10.43
N ASP A 401 18.35 -34.98 -9.39
CA ASP A 401 17.89 -34.19 -8.25
C ASP A 401 18.01 -32.68 -8.48
N TRP A 402 18.61 -32.29 -9.60
CA TRP A 402 18.86 -30.90 -9.90
C TRP A 402 17.83 -30.35 -10.88
N LYS A 403 17.40 -29.14 -10.63
CA LYS A 403 16.61 -28.37 -11.59
C LYS A 403 17.41 -27.15 -12.00
N VAL A 404 17.54 -26.96 -13.30
CA VAL A 404 18.27 -25.82 -13.87
C VAL A 404 17.30 -25.07 -14.76
N ASN A 405 17.21 -23.77 -14.57
CA ASN A 405 16.30 -22.92 -15.34
C ASN A 405 17.06 -21.68 -15.77
N ILE A 406 17.11 -21.45 -17.09
CA ILE A 406 17.68 -20.23 -17.66
C ILE A 406 16.54 -19.45 -18.30
N PHE A 407 16.48 -18.15 -18.05
CA PHE A 407 15.36 -17.35 -18.54
C PHE A 407 15.78 -15.94 -18.90
N SER A 408 14.97 -15.32 -19.74
CA SER A 408 15.13 -13.92 -20.10
C SER A 408 13.77 -13.28 -20.26
N ARG A 409 13.72 -11.97 -20.08
CA ARG A 409 12.48 -11.20 -20.17
C ARG A 409 12.81 -9.84 -20.80
N VAL A 410 11.91 -9.39 -21.68
CA VAL A 410 11.93 -8.05 -22.23
C VAL A 410 10.68 -7.33 -21.75
N ASP A 411 10.86 -6.24 -21.04
CA ASP A 411 9.78 -5.38 -20.60
C ASP A 411 9.67 -4.21 -21.56
N ASN A 412 8.44 -3.73 -21.73
CA ASN A 412 8.11 -2.66 -22.66
C ASN A 412 8.68 -2.98 -24.05
N LEU A 413 8.21 -4.12 -24.57
CA LEU A 413 8.74 -4.69 -25.84
C LEU A 413 8.61 -3.72 -27.00
N LEU A 414 7.55 -2.91 -27.04
CA LEU A 414 7.29 -1.97 -28.12
C LEU A 414 7.94 -0.61 -27.90
N ASP A 415 8.71 -0.48 -26.83
CA ASP A 415 9.45 0.75 -26.49
C ASP A 415 8.54 1.97 -26.39
N LYS A 416 7.44 1.81 -25.69
CA LYS A 416 6.44 2.86 -25.49
C LYS A 416 6.97 3.90 -24.52
N ASP A 417 6.86 5.18 -24.88
CA ASP A 417 7.12 6.28 -23.95
C ASP A 417 5.83 6.57 -23.18
N TYR A 418 5.88 6.45 -21.86
CA TYR A 418 4.67 6.67 -21.07
C TYR A 418 5.01 7.17 -19.68
N VAL A 419 4.00 7.76 -19.04
CA VAL A 419 4.09 8.20 -17.65
C VAL A 419 3.60 7.05 -16.77
N GLY A 420 4.51 6.50 -15.97
CA GLY A 420 4.21 5.32 -15.17
C GLY A 420 3.53 5.61 -13.84
N SER A 421 3.73 6.82 -13.30
CA SER A 421 3.11 7.22 -12.05
C SER A 421 3.04 8.73 -11.99
N VAL A 422 2.26 9.24 -11.01
CA VAL A 422 2.13 10.67 -10.81
C VAL A 422 2.39 11.02 -9.36
N ILE A 423 2.84 12.24 -9.12
CA ILE A 423 2.94 12.83 -7.78
C ILE A 423 1.70 13.67 -7.60
N VAL A 424 0.79 13.18 -6.78
CA VAL A 424 -0.53 13.78 -6.62
C VAL A 424 -0.42 15.12 -5.91
N ASN A 425 -1.08 16.13 -6.47
CA ASN A 425 -1.18 17.47 -5.86
C ASN A 425 0.17 18.13 -5.61
N ASP A 426 1.17 17.86 -6.47
CA ASP A 426 2.49 18.45 -6.28
C ASP A 426 2.42 19.98 -6.33
N GLY A 427 3.02 20.63 -5.35
CA GLY A 427 2.96 22.09 -5.21
C GLY A 427 3.70 22.85 -6.29
N ASN A 428 4.63 22.22 -6.99
CA ASN A 428 5.41 22.81 -8.06
C ASN A 428 4.97 22.32 -9.44
N SER A 429 3.86 21.59 -9.49
CA SER A 429 3.29 21.04 -10.74
C SER A 429 4.22 20.07 -11.45
N ARG A 430 5.07 19.39 -10.71
CA ARG A 430 5.95 18.33 -11.23
C ARG A 430 5.26 17.00 -11.06
N PHE A 431 4.17 16.81 -11.77
CA PHE A 431 3.29 15.66 -11.53
C PHE A 431 3.79 14.35 -12.13
N PHE A 432 4.49 14.39 -13.25
CA PHE A 432 4.65 13.23 -14.11
C PHE A 432 5.98 12.53 -13.87
N GLU A 433 5.94 11.22 -13.65
CA GLU A 433 7.13 10.38 -13.49
C GLU A 433 7.22 9.45 -14.69
N PRO A 434 8.21 9.63 -15.57
CA PRO A 434 8.31 8.78 -16.75
C PRO A 434 8.72 7.35 -16.39
N ALA A 435 8.18 6.40 -17.14
CA ALA A 435 8.54 5.00 -16.99
C ALA A 435 9.72 4.64 -17.86
N ASP A 436 10.37 3.53 -17.55
CA ASP A 436 11.50 3.04 -18.31
C ASP A 436 11.06 2.66 -19.72
N GLY A 437 11.95 2.85 -20.70
CA GLY A 437 11.77 2.32 -22.02
C GLY A 437 12.02 0.83 -22.06
N ARG A 438 12.20 0.29 -23.27
CA ARG A 438 12.47 -1.14 -23.44
C ARG A 438 13.69 -1.53 -22.62
N ASN A 439 13.54 -2.61 -21.84
CA ASN A 439 14.66 -3.12 -21.04
C ASN A 439 14.53 -4.63 -20.96
N TRP A 440 15.66 -5.28 -20.64
CA TRP A 440 15.67 -6.72 -20.58
C TRP A 440 16.43 -7.20 -19.35
N SER A 441 16.12 -8.42 -18.96
CA SER A 441 16.80 -9.10 -17.87
C SER A 441 16.98 -10.55 -18.22
N ALA A 442 17.95 -11.19 -17.58
CA ALA A 442 18.21 -12.61 -17.75
C ALA A 442 18.64 -13.19 -16.41
N GLY A 443 18.35 -14.46 -16.22
CA GLY A 443 18.67 -15.09 -14.96
C GLY A 443 18.89 -16.58 -15.09
N LEU A 444 19.52 -17.13 -14.07
CA LEU A 444 19.77 -18.56 -13.92
C LEU A 444 19.32 -18.97 -12.54
N ARG A 445 18.55 -20.03 -12.47
CA ARG A 445 18.12 -20.61 -11.21
C ARG A 445 18.53 -22.07 -11.18
N VAL A 446 19.23 -22.46 -10.13
CA VAL A 446 19.63 -23.86 -9.93
C VAL A 446 19.11 -24.28 -8.55
N SER A 447 18.43 -25.41 -8.49
CA SER A 447 17.95 -25.94 -7.24
C SER A 447 18.21 -27.45 -7.17
N LYS A 448 18.37 -27.94 -5.96
CA LYS A 448 18.59 -29.35 -5.71
C LYS A 448 17.60 -29.81 -4.64
N GLN A 449 17.01 -30.93 -4.89
CA GLN A 449 16.12 -31.59 -3.92
C GLN A 449 16.92 -32.64 -3.16
N PHE A 450 16.88 -32.58 -1.83
CA PHE A 450 17.61 -33.53 -0.97
C PHE A 450 16.67 -34.60 -0.46
#